data_959a1660666db05f4553893a8c77f6b3
#
_entry.id   959a1660666db05f4553893a8c77f6b3
#
_cell.length_a   1.000
_cell.length_b   1.000
_cell.length_c   1.000
_cell.angle_alpha   90.00
_cell.angle_beta   90.00
_cell.angle_gamma   90.00
#
_symmetry.space_group_name_H-M   'P 1'
#
loop_
_entity.id
_entity.type
_entity.pdbx_description
1 polymer ?
#
loop_
_entity_poly.entity_id
_entity_poly.type
_entity_poly.pdbx_seq_one_letter_code
_entity_poly.pdbx_strand_id
1 'polypeptide(L)'
;ASSIKLSKIMVSDFTPEALMQAHNANQRGIVVFVDEIMGMFNSVNQYSKGQLIEQFLTAYSGKAIDITRCSMEIPIHIEMPCINMIGTAQPKRLLSLFNKGYKDNGLIDRILFAYPFGYKIPYWDYTKRNSSDAYKALAEQWENIINDILSLPCDFDKTGLVVPTILDFTNDARDLFYVWRNETILHMNVDDEGNEIDERIMKTHLSVARFSLIFQIMKWTCNEAELDYVDEDSVKSAILLNEYFENCYNRIEKLIKYDGIPEQKKLFLGNIKSSFTTADAIQAGNEVGMSERATMYTLAQFLSDGYIKKTSRGNYE
;
A
#
# COMPACT_ATOMS: atom_id res chain seq x y z
N ALA A 1 -24.75 38.04 4.38
CA ALA A 1 -23.69 37.58 3.47
C ALA A 1 -23.41 36.13 3.81
N SER A 2 -23.84 35.18 2.98
CA SER A 2 -23.47 33.78 3.12
C SER A 2 -21.97 33.69 2.83
N SER A 3 -21.14 33.37 3.82
CA SER A 3 -19.73 33.05 3.60
C SER A 3 -19.68 31.82 2.72
N ILE A 4 -19.06 31.91 1.55
CA ILE A 4 -18.74 30.76 0.73
C ILE A 4 -17.77 29.89 1.54
N LYS A 5 -18.25 28.78 2.07
CA LYS A 5 -17.43 27.83 2.81
C LYS A 5 -16.73 26.96 1.78
N LEU A 6 -15.45 27.23 1.51
CA LEU A 6 -14.66 26.37 0.66
C LEU A 6 -14.55 24.99 1.33
N SER A 7 -15.03 23.97 0.65
CA SER A 7 -14.87 22.58 1.06
C SER A 7 -13.42 22.15 0.83
N LYS A 8 -12.68 21.91 1.90
CA LYS A 8 -11.28 21.45 1.84
C LYS A 8 -11.26 19.93 1.74
N ILE A 9 -11.21 19.38 0.53
CA ILE A 9 -11.19 17.93 0.27
C ILE A 9 -9.78 17.35 0.48
N MET A 10 -8.73 18.14 0.19
CA MET A 10 -7.34 17.71 0.33
C MET A 10 -6.69 18.38 1.52
N VAL A 11 -6.02 17.60 2.36
CA VAL A 11 -5.29 18.07 3.54
C VAL A 11 -3.85 17.55 3.53
N SER A 12 -2.91 18.35 3.97
CA SER A 12 -1.47 18.00 4.01
C SER A 12 -0.86 18.18 5.39
N ASP A 13 -1.39 19.11 6.18
CA ASP A 13 -0.98 19.39 7.56
C ASP A 13 -2.24 19.53 8.42
N PHE A 14 -2.34 18.73 9.48
CA PHE A 14 -3.54 18.60 10.28
C PHE A 14 -3.26 17.99 11.65
N THR A 15 -4.14 18.30 12.61
CA THR A 15 -4.31 17.48 13.81
C THR A 15 -5.35 16.38 13.58
N PRO A 16 -5.38 15.30 14.38
CA PRO A 16 -6.40 14.27 14.26
C PRO A 16 -7.83 14.83 14.27
N GLU A 17 -8.10 15.76 15.16
CA GLU A 17 -9.42 16.40 15.26
C GLU A 17 -9.75 17.24 14.01
N ALA A 18 -8.80 18.02 13.50
CA ALA A 18 -9.00 18.83 12.30
C ALA A 18 -9.25 17.95 11.06
N LEU A 19 -8.58 16.80 10.97
CA LEU A 19 -8.82 15.82 9.91
C LEU A 19 -10.26 15.30 9.95
N MET A 20 -10.73 14.91 11.13
CA MET A 20 -12.08 14.39 11.29
C MET A 20 -13.16 15.48 11.07
N GLN A 21 -12.90 16.72 11.47
CA GLN A 21 -13.77 17.85 11.14
C GLN A 21 -13.83 18.09 9.63
N ALA A 22 -12.69 18.02 8.93
CA ALA A 22 -12.66 18.14 7.48
C ALA A 22 -13.44 17.01 6.80
N HIS A 23 -13.32 15.77 7.29
CA HIS A 23 -14.11 14.64 6.78
C HIS A 23 -15.61 14.81 7.03
N ASN A 24 -15.99 15.18 8.24
CA ASN A 24 -17.39 15.42 8.59
C ASN A 24 -18.05 16.50 7.72
N ALA A 25 -17.28 17.49 7.27
CA ALA A 25 -17.73 18.49 6.30
C ALA A 25 -17.75 17.98 4.84
N ASN A 26 -17.13 16.84 4.55
CA ASN A 26 -17.00 16.24 3.22
C ASN A 26 -17.36 14.75 3.29
N GLN A 27 -18.64 14.44 3.30
CA GLN A 27 -19.15 13.09 3.52
C GLN A 27 -18.76 12.08 2.42
N ARG A 28 -18.41 12.54 1.22
CA ARG A 28 -17.88 11.69 0.14
C ARG A 28 -16.43 11.25 0.36
N GLY A 29 -15.78 11.80 1.38
CA GLY A 29 -14.40 11.47 1.74
C GLY A 29 -13.40 12.58 1.53
N ILE A 30 -12.19 12.37 2.01
CA ILE A 30 -11.08 13.32 1.93
C ILE A 30 -9.80 12.64 1.49
N VAL A 31 -8.85 13.44 1.02
CA VAL A 31 -7.51 13.00 0.63
C VAL A 31 -6.47 13.62 1.55
N VAL A 32 -5.66 12.80 2.17
CA VAL A 32 -4.43 13.20 2.86
C VAL A 32 -3.28 13.10 1.85
N PHE A 33 -2.72 14.24 1.49
CA PHE A 33 -1.59 14.30 0.56
C PHE A 33 -0.36 14.88 1.27
N VAL A 34 0.68 14.06 1.45
CA VAL A 34 1.88 14.44 2.20
C VAL A 34 3.12 14.07 1.39
N ASP A 35 3.94 15.05 1.05
CA ASP A 35 5.15 14.81 0.26
C ASP A 35 6.14 13.89 1.00
N GLU A 36 6.41 14.13 2.29
CA GLU A 36 7.26 13.25 3.13
C GLU A 36 6.42 12.64 4.26
N ILE A 37 5.81 11.49 3.98
CA ILE A 37 4.85 10.84 4.89
C ILE A 37 5.46 10.42 6.24
N MET A 38 6.77 10.17 6.28
CA MET A 38 7.45 9.79 7.51
C MET A 38 7.47 10.92 8.54
N GLY A 39 7.49 12.17 8.08
CA GLY A 39 7.34 13.35 8.95
C GLY A 39 5.99 13.36 9.66
N MET A 40 4.92 13.07 8.94
CA MET A 40 3.57 12.96 9.49
C MET A 40 3.47 11.85 10.55
N PHE A 41 3.91 10.63 10.24
CA PHE A 41 3.88 9.52 11.20
C PHE A 41 4.70 9.79 12.46
N ASN A 42 5.80 10.53 12.36
CA ASN A 42 6.63 10.89 13.50
C ASN A 42 5.94 11.94 14.37
N SER A 43 5.33 12.96 13.78
CA SER A 43 4.64 14.04 14.52
C SER A 43 3.38 13.52 15.23
N VAL A 44 2.62 12.69 14.56
CA VAL A 44 1.40 12.07 15.10
C VAL A 44 1.66 11.27 16.36
N ASN A 45 2.74 10.48 16.38
CA ASN A 45 3.10 9.69 17.57
C ASN A 45 3.48 10.55 18.77
N GLN A 46 4.05 11.74 18.53
CA GLN A 46 4.43 12.65 19.63
C GLN A 46 3.23 13.33 20.28
N TYR A 47 2.20 13.68 19.50
CA TYR A 47 1.12 14.54 19.97
C TYR A 47 -0.21 13.79 20.23
N SER A 48 -0.48 12.68 19.55
CA SER A 48 -1.80 12.03 19.59
C SER A 48 -1.83 10.65 20.26
N LYS A 49 -0.71 10.16 20.83
CA LYS A 49 -0.63 8.85 21.52
C LYS A 49 -1.24 7.68 20.71
N GLY A 50 -1.07 7.68 19.39
CA GLY A 50 -1.58 6.62 18.52
C GLY A 50 -3.02 6.79 18.02
N GLN A 51 -3.79 7.75 18.54
CA GLN A 51 -5.20 7.94 18.18
C GLN A 51 -5.45 8.08 16.68
N LEU A 52 -4.59 8.80 15.95
CA LEU A 52 -4.76 8.96 14.49
C LEU A 52 -4.57 7.63 13.75
N ILE A 53 -3.64 6.81 14.20
CA ILE A 53 -3.42 5.47 13.62
C ILE A 53 -4.67 4.60 13.79
N GLU A 54 -5.25 4.60 14.99
CA GLU A 54 -6.49 3.87 15.27
C GLU A 54 -7.66 4.37 14.41
N GLN A 55 -7.76 5.67 14.19
CA GLN A 55 -8.76 6.27 13.29
C GLN A 55 -8.56 5.82 11.83
N PHE A 56 -7.31 5.77 11.35
CA PHE A 56 -7.01 5.23 10.01
C PHE A 56 -7.36 3.75 9.89
N LEU A 57 -7.05 2.94 10.89
CA LEU A 57 -7.40 1.52 10.90
C LEU A 57 -8.92 1.30 10.93
N THR A 58 -9.64 2.13 11.68
CA THR A 58 -11.11 2.14 11.75
C THR A 58 -11.71 2.53 10.40
N ALA A 59 -11.23 3.63 9.80
CA ALA A 59 -11.65 4.09 8.49
C ALA A 59 -11.36 3.06 7.39
N TYR A 60 -10.17 2.43 7.40
CA TYR A 60 -9.83 1.38 6.45
C TYR A 60 -10.80 0.20 6.51
N SER A 61 -11.29 -0.11 7.70
CA SER A 61 -12.26 -1.21 7.92
C SER A 61 -13.71 -0.80 7.62
N GLY A 62 -13.98 0.43 7.18
CA GLY A 62 -15.31 0.96 6.90
C GLY A 62 -16.21 1.07 8.13
N LYS A 63 -15.62 1.13 9.33
CA LYS A 63 -16.38 1.27 10.58
C LYS A 63 -16.61 2.74 10.90
N ALA A 64 -17.78 3.07 11.45
CA ALA A 64 -18.10 4.42 11.87
C ALA A 64 -17.07 4.99 12.85
N ILE A 65 -16.83 6.29 12.77
CA ILE A 65 -15.93 7.03 13.67
C ILE A 65 -16.75 8.02 14.47
N ASP A 66 -16.68 7.89 15.80
CA ASP A 66 -17.32 8.77 16.76
C ASP A 66 -16.26 9.54 17.56
N ILE A 67 -16.39 10.88 17.60
CA ILE A 67 -15.50 11.71 18.41
C ILE A 67 -16.33 12.64 19.27
N THR A 68 -16.21 12.46 20.58
CA THR A 68 -16.81 13.32 21.59
C THR A 68 -15.71 13.89 22.49
N ARG A 69 -15.60 15.20 22.58
CA ARG A 69 -14.64 15.91 23.43
C ARG A 69 -15.38 16.95 24.26
N CYS A 70 -14.94 17.18 25.49
CA CYS A 70 -15.51 18.24 26.35
C CYS A 70 -15.40 19.64 25.72
N SER A 71 -14.42 19.85 24.83
CA SER A 71 -14.21 21.12 24.12
C SER A 71 -15.05 21.25 22.85
N MET A 72 -15.80 20.23 22.44
CA MET A 72 -16.63 20.22 21.23
C MET A 72 -18.07 20.56 21.59
N GLU A 73 -18.63 21.54 20.91
CA GLU A 73 -20.05 21.89 21.02
C GLU A 73 -20.94 20.83 20.40
N ILE A 74 -20.50 20.22 19.29
CA ILE A 74 -21.22 19.16 18.57
C ILE A 74 -20.25 17.97 18.37
N PRO A 75 -20.61 16.77 18.81
CA PRO A 75 -19.85 15.55 18.50
C PRO A 75 -19.72 15.30 17.00
N ILE A 76 -18.65 14.70 16.58
CA ILE A 76 -18.46 14.27 15.19
C ILE A 76 -18.87 12.80 15.08
N HIS A 77 -19.75 12.51 14.12
CA HIS A 77 -20.14 11.16 13.74
C HIS A 77 -19.96 11.00 12.23
N ILE A 78 -19.11 10.05 11.84
CA ILE A 78 -18.85 9.70 10.44
C ILE A 78 -19.23 8.25 10.25
N GLU A 79 -20.41 8.00 9.66
CA GLU A 79 -20.96 6.66 9.47
C GLU A 79 -20.11 5.83 8.50
N MET A 80 -19.70 6.41 7.38
CA MET A 80 -18.91 5.76 6.34
C MET A 80 -17.64 6.54 6.06
N PRO A 81 -16.59 6.36 6.86
CA PRO A 81 -15.36 7.08 6.67
C PRO A 81 -14.64 6.64 5.38
N CYS A 82 -14.25 7.63 4.56
CA CYS A 82 -13.47 7.44 3.35
C CYS A 82 -12.27 8.40 3.38
N ILE A 83 -11.12 7.89 3.80
CA ILE A 83 -9.87 8.64 3.88
C ILE A 83 -8.84 7.97 2.97
N ASN A 84 -8.50 8.66 1.88
CA ASN A 84 -7.43 8.24 1.01
C ASN A 84 -6.14 8.95 1.40
N MET A 85 -5.05 8.22 1.50
CA MET A 85 -3.74 8.77 1.86
C MET A 85 -2.73 8.49 0.76
N ILE A 86 -2.06 9.53 0.29
CA ILE A 86 -0.96 9.46 -0.67
C ILE A 86 0.22 10.22 -0.11
N GLY A 87 1.39 9.63 -0.19
CA GLY A 87 2.62 10.29 0.21
C GLY A 87 3.85 9.65 -0.39
N THR A 88 4.95 10.37 -0.36
CA THR A 88 6.26 9.85 -0.74
C THR A 88 7.08 9.55 0.51
N ALA A 89 8.02 8.63 0.39
CA ALA A 89 8.95 8.32 1.46
C ALA A 89 10.33 7.99 0.88
N GLN A 90 11.38 8.45 1.54
CA GLN A 90 12.73 8.05 1.20
C GLN A 90 12.97 6.59 1.65
N PRO A 91 13.51 5.70 0.81
CA PRO A 91 13.69 4.29 1.15
C PRO A 91 14.41 4.05 2.49
N LYS A 92 15.45 4.84 2.78
CA LYS A 92 16.19 4.75 4.05
C LYS A 92 15.35 5.12 5.29
N ARG A 93 14.30 5.91 5.13
CA ARG A 93 13.42 6.30 6.22
C ARG A 93 12.30 5.29 6.48
N LEU A 94 11.98 4.45 5.49
CA LEU A 94 10.99 3.38 5.65
C LEU A 94 11.35 2.40 6.76
N LEU A 95 12.66 2.17 7.01
CA LEU A 95 13.14 1.36 8.14
C LEU A 95 12.51 1.78 9.47
N SER A 96 12.38 3.08 9.70
CA SER A 96 11.79 3.58 10.94
C SER A 96 10.30 3.29 11.04
N LEU A 97 9.60 3.12 9.93
CA LEU A 97 8.19 2.72 9.91
C LEU A 97 8.04 1.26 10.38
N PHE A 98 8.86 0.36 9.84
CA PHE A 98 8.81 -1.05 10.18
C PHE A 98 9.31 -1.34 11.62
N ASN A 99 10.26 -0.55 12.13
CA ASN A 99 10.85 -0.74 13.46
C ASN A 99 10.05 -0.10 14.62
N LYS A 100 9.01 0.71 14.34
CA LYS A 100 8.25 1.45 15.38
C LYS A 100 6.95 0.77 15.82
N GLY A 101 6.80 -0.52 15.65
CA GLY A 101 5.58 -1.24 16.04
C GLY A 101 4.38 -1.02 15.12
N TYR A 102 4.56 -0.37 13.98
CA TYR A 102 3.50 -0.21 12.99
C TYR A 102 3.17 -1.51 12.25
N LYS A 103 4.08 -2.48 12.26
CA LYS A 103 3.80 -3.85 11.81
C LYS A 103 2.87 -4.54 12.81
N ASP A 104 3.16 -4.40 14.11
CA ASP A 104 2.40 -5.07 15.18
C ASP A 104 0.95 -4.58 15.30
N ASN A 105 0.65 -3.33 14.91
CA ASN A 105 -0.72 -2.80 14.90
C ASN A 105 -1.43 -2.96 13.55
N GLY A 106 -0.80 -3.58 12.56
CA GLY A 106 -1.36 -3.84 11.24
C GLY A 106 -1.51 -2.62 10.33
N LEU A 107 -0.90 -1.47 10.66
CA LEU A 107 -0.94 -0.29 9.79
C LEU A 107 -0.20 -0.56 8.47
N ILE A 108 0.99 -1.17 8.55
CA ILE A 108 1.82 -1.48 7.38
C ILE A 108 1.09 -2.40 6.40
N ASP A 109 0.32 -3.36 6.90
CA ASP A 109 -0.45 -4.31 6.10
C ASP A 109 -1.56 -3.66 5.26
N ARG A 110 -1.86 -2.40 5.53
CA ARG A 110 -2.88 -1.60 4.84
C ARG A 110 -2.29 -0.54 3.92
N ILE A 111 -0.96 -0.43 3.88
CA ILE A 111 -0.24 0.51 3.02
C ILE A 111 0.18 -0.20 1.74
N LEU A 112 -0.21 0.36 0.61
CA LEU A 112 0.23 -0.07 -0.70
C LEU A 112 1.51 0.67 -1.07
N PHE A 113 2.60 -0.07 -1.21
CA PHE A 113 3.90 0.50 -1.54
C PHE A 113 4.14 0.43 -3.04
N ALA A 114 4.30 1.57 -3.69
CA ALA A 114 4.77 1.65 -5.06
C ALA A 114 6.29 1.90 -5.06
N TYR A 115 7.06 0.88 -5.44
CA TYR A 115 8.51 0.94 -5.52
C TYR A 115 8.99 0.46 -6.89
N PRO A 116 9.00 1.37 -7.91
CA PRO A 116 9.35 1.01 -9.28
C PRO A 116 10.79 0.51 -9.35
N PHE A 117 10.99 -0.57 -10.10
CA PHE A 117 12.29 -1.20 -10.30
C PHE A 117 12.82 -0.93 -11.71
N GLY A 118 14.15 -0.78 -11.82
CA GLY A 118 14.81 -0.63 -13.12
C GLY A 118 14.54 0.71 -13.82
N TYR A 119 13.95 1.67 -13.10
CA TYR A 119 13.73 2.99 -13.66
C TYR A 119 15.07 3.68 -13.95
N LYS A 120 15.28 4.02 -15.21
CA LYS A 120 16.41 4.85 -15.63
C LYS A 120 15.91 6.28 -15.84
N ILE A 121 16.54 7.21 -15.16
CA ILE A 121 16.25 8.64 -15.38
C ILE A 121 16.64 8.97 -16.83
N PRO A 122 15.70 9.36 -17.69
CA PRO A 122 16.00 9.71 -19.06
C PRO A 122 16.85 10.98 -19.11
N TYR A 123 17.76 11.05 -20.10
CA TYR A 123 18.45 12.30 -20.37
C TYR A 123 17.44 13.34 -20.87
N TRP A 124 17.67 14.60 -20.50
CA TRP A 124 16.87 15.70 -21.02
C TRP A 124 17.17 15.88 -22.51
N ASP A 125 16.15 15.70 -23.33
CA ASP A 125 16.23 15.91 -24.76
C ASP A 125 15.47 17.17 -25.12
N TYR A 126 16.21 18.28 -25.21
CA TYR A 126 15.66 19.59 -25.57
C TYR A 126 15.18 19.67 -27.03
N THR A 127 15.50 18.67 -27.88
CA THR A 127 15.02 18.61 -29.27
C THR A 127 13.62 18.00 -29.35
N LYS A 128 13.21 17.21 -28.38
CA LYS A 128 11.86 16.66 -28.27
C LYS A 128 10.93 17.69 -27.63
N ARG A 129 10.48 18.65 -28.43
CA ARG A 129 9.30 19.42 -28.04
C ARG A 129 8.11 18.48 -28.10
N ASN A 130 7.52 18.17 -26.95
CA ASN A 130 6.23 17.47 -26.91
C ASN A 130 5.27 18.27 -27.81
N SER A 131 4.66 17.60 -28.78
CA SER A 131 3.65 18.23 -29.61
C SER A 131 2.54 18.72 -28.66
N SER A 132 2.37 20.04 -28.55
CA SER A 132 1.45 20.65 -27.61
C SER A 132 0.02 20.12 -27.76
N ASP A 133 -0.34 19.66 -28.95
CA ASP A 133 -1.70 19.25 -29.30
C ASP A 133 -2.02 17.83 -28.83
N ALA A 134 -1.09 16.86 -28.94
CA ALA A 134 -1.28 15.52 -28.41
C ALA A 134 -1.37 15.55 -26.86
N TYR A 135 -0.57 16.38 -26.21
CA TYR A 135 -0.61 16.55 -24.76
C TYR A 135 -1.91 17.20 -24.27
N LYS A 136 -2.41 18.20 -25.02
CA LYS A 136 -3.70 18.82 -24.72
C LYS A 136 -4.86 17.84 -24.86
N ALA A 137 -4.88 17.03 -25.94
CA ALA A 137 -5.92 16.03 -26.14
C ALA A 137 -5.96 15.00 -24.99
N LEU A 138 -4.78 14.52 -24.54
CA LEU A 138 -4.70 13.62 -23.39
C LEU A 138 -5.16 14.30 -22.08
N ALA A 139 -4.81 15.56 -21.87
CA ALA A 139 -5.24 16.31 -20.70
C ALA A 139 -6.77 16.51 -20.69
N GLU A 140 -7.37 16.82 -21.84
CA GLU A 140 -8.82 16.95 -21.99
C GLU A 140 -9.54 15.61 -21.74
N GLN A 141 -9.00 14.50 -22.25
CA GLN A 141 -9.56 13.16 -21.96
C GLN A 141 -9.53 12.85 -20.46
N TRP A 142 -8.40 13.14 -19.82
CA TRP A 142 -8.26 12.94 -18.37
C TRP A 142 -9.23 13.83 -17.56
N GLU A 143 -9.40 15.08 -17.96
CA GLU A 143 -10.35 16.01 -17.35
C GLU A 143 -11.79 15.50 -17.48
N ASN A 144 -12.17 14.95 -18.63
CA ASN A 144 -13.48 14.35 -18.84
C ASN A 144 -13.69 13.15 -17.91
N ILE A 145 -12.74 12.23 -17.81
CA ILE A 145 -12.79 11.09 -16.88
C ILE A 145 -13.04 11.56 -15.44
N ILE A 146 -12.30 12.55 -14.99
CA ILE A 146 -12.46 13.09 -13.64
C ILE A 146 -13.84 13.74 -13.45
N ASN A 147 -14.32 14.51 -14.43
CA ASN A 147 -15.62 15.14 -14.38
C ASN A 147 -16.75 14.10 -14.33
N ASP A 148 -16.66 13.02 -15.09
CA ASP A 148 -17.63 11.93 -15.06
C ASP A 148 -17.67 11.26 -13.69
N ILE A 149 -16.51 10.97 -13.08
CA ILE A 149 -16.44 10.43 -11.72
C ILE A 149 -17.05 11.40 -10.69
N LEU A 150 -16.77 12.69 -10.82
CA LEU A 150 -17.30 13.70 -9.91
C LEU A 150 -18.82 13.91 -10.08
N SER A 151 -19.35 13.59 -11.26
CA SER A 151 -20.78 13.67 -11.56
C SER A 151 -21.61 12.50 -10.99
N LEU A 152 -20.94 11.41 -10.55
CA LEU A 152 -21.63 10.28 -9.94
C LEU A 152 -22.51 10.77 -8.77
N PRO A 153 -23.77 10.34 -8.70
CA PRO A 153 -24.68 10.78 -7.66
C PRO A 153 -24.19 10.37 -6.28
N CYS A 154 -24.50 11.18 -5.30
CA CYS A 154 -24.30 10.89 -3.90
C CYS A 154 -25.64 11.08 -3.20
N ASP A 155 -26.30 9.98 -2.90
CA ASP A 155 -27.61 10.00 -2.26
C ASP A 155 -27.48 10.14 -0.76
N PHE A 156 -28.45 10.80 -0.15
CA PHE A 156 -28.53 11.00 1.29
C PHE A 156 -29.88 10.52 1.79
N ASP A 157 -29.90 9.92 2.95
CA ASP A 157 -31.11 9.57 3.64
C ASP A 157 -31.80 10.80 4.29
N LYS A 158 -32.94 10.58 4.95
CA LYS A 158 -33.69 11.63 5.62
C LYS A 158 -32.95 12.29 6.80
N THR A 159 -31.87 11.64 7.28
CA THR A 159 -31.04 12.15 8.38
C THR A 159 -29.81 12.90 7.86
N GLY A 160 -29.57 12.89 6.54
CA GLY A 160 -28.43 13.52 5.89
C GLY A 160 -27.19 12.60 5.83
N LEU A 161 -27.36 11.31 6.09
CA LEU A 161 -26.29 10.33 5.95
C LEU A 161 -26.20 9.82 4.50
N VAL A 162 -24.97 9.55 4.05
CA VAL A 162 -24.72 9.02 2.69
C VAL A 162 -25.31 7.62 2.54
N VAL A 163 -26.04 7.41 1.46
CA VAL A 163 -26.54 6.09 1.06
C VAL A 163 -25.67 5.58 -0.09
N PRO A 164 -24.89 4.51 0.09
CA PRO A 164 -24.02 4.01 -0.96
C PRO A 164 -24.83 3.27 -2.03
N THR A 165 -24.44 3.43 -3.29
CA THR A 165 -24.83 2.53 -4.36
C THR A 165 -23.97 1.27 -4.30
N ILE A 166 -24.59 0.10 -4.27
CA ILE A 166 -23.91 -1.18 -4.20
C ILE A 166 -23.83 -1.77 -5.60
N LEU A 167 -22.64 -2.09 -6.07
CA LEU A 167 -22.41 -2.86 -7.30
C LEU A 167 -22.00 -4.28 -6.95
N ASP A 168 -22.75 -5.24 -7.48
CA ASP A 168 -22.40 -6.66 -7.36
C ASP A 168 -21.41 -7.08 -8.47
N PHE A 169 -20.73 -8.19 -8.26
CA PHE A 169 -19.96 -8.85 -9.30
C PHE A 169 -20.89 -9.58 -10.29
N THR A 170 -20.51 -9.63 -11.57
CA THR A 170 -21.06 -10.64 -12.48
C THR A 170 -20.72 -12.04 -11.96
N ASN A 171 -21.42 -13.07 -12.45
CA ASN A 171 -21.14 -14.45 -12.01
C ASN A 171 -19.68 -14.84 -12.32
N ASP A 172 -19.17 -14.54 -13.51
CA ASP A 172 -17.80 -14.88 -13.92
C ASP A 172 -16.76 -14.11 -13.07
N ALA A 173 -17.01 -12.82 -12.79
CA ALA A 173 -16.18 -12.01 -11.92
C ALA A 173 -16.14 -12.55 -10.47
N ARG A 174 -17.29 -13.00 -9.97
CA ARG A 174 -17.40 -13.59 -8.62
C ARG A 174 -16.65 -14.90 -8.53
N ASP A 175 -16.82 -15.79 -9.53
CA ASP A 175 -16.14 -17.07 -9.58
C ASP A 175 -14.62 -16.88 -9.65
N LEU A 176 -14.13 -15.98 -10.51
CA LEU A 176 -12.72 -15.62 -10.58
C LEU A 176 -12.18 -15.10 -9.24
N PHE A 177 -12.90 -14.16 -8.60
CA PHE A 177 -12.49 -13.59 -7.32
C PHE A 177 -12.40 -14.67 -6.23
N TYR A 178 -13.33 -15.61 -6.18
CA TYR A 178 -13.33 -16.70 -5.21
C TYR A 178 -12.22 -17.71 -5.46
N VAL A 179 -11.95 -18.07 -6.73
CA VAL A 179 -10.84 -18.96 -7.07
C VAL A 179 -9.52 -18.33 -6.64
N TRP A 180 -9.26 -17.10 -7.06
CA TRP A 180 -8.05 -16.37 -6.67
C TRP A 180 -7.89 -16.27 -5.15
N ARG A 181 -8.96 -15.90 -4.43
CA ARG A 181 -8.94 -15.80 -2.96
C ARG A 181 -8.63 -17.14 -2.30
N ASN A 182 -9.24 -18.21 -2.76
CA ASN A 182 -9.02 -19.54 -2.19
C ASN A 182 -7.61 -20.05 -2.47
N GLU A 183 -7.04 -19.81 -3.64
CA GLU A 183 -5.65 -20.11 -3.95
C GLU A 183 -4.70 -19.32 -3.02
N THR A 184 -4.96 -18.05 -2.79
CA THR A 184 -4.19 -17.23 -1.85
C THR A 184 -4.22 -17.81 -0.43
N ILE A 185 -5.40 -18.23 0.06
CA ILE A 185 -5.55 -18.85 1.37
C ILE A 185 -4.85 -20.21 1.43
N LEU A 186 -4.92 -20.99 0.35
CA LEU A 186 -4.26 -22.29 0.30
C LEU A 186 -2.74 -22.14 0.47
N HIS A 187 -2.13 -21.17 -0.19
CA HIS A 187 -0.71 -20.86 -0.02
C HIS A 187 -0.35 -20.46 1.41
N MET A 188 -1.24 -19.76 2.12
CA MET A 188 -1.04 -19.42 3.52
C MET A 188 -1.06 -20.63 4.45
N ASN A 189 -1.97 -21.58 4.18
CA ASN A 189 -2.19 -22.73 5.06
C ASN A 189 -1.15 -23.86 4.86
N VAL A 190 -0.34 -23.79 3.81
CA VAL A 190 0.72 -24.79 3.53
C VAL A 190 1.95 -24.60 4.42
N ASP A 191 2.06 -23.48 5.12
CA ASP A 191 3.19 -23.20 6.01
C ASP A 191 3.01 -23.87 7.38
N ASP A 192 3.01 -25.22 7.40
CA ASP A 192 2.86 -26.06 8.59
C ASP A 192 4.06 -25.98 9.56
N GLU A 193 5.09 -25.17 9.26
CA GLU A 193 6.31 -25.03 10.08
C GLU A 193 6.16 -24.07 11.28
N GLY A 194 4.94 -23.58 11.56
CA GLY A 194 4.66 -22.72 12.72
C GLY A 194 5.11 -21.27 12.52
N ASN A 195 5.31 -20.85 11.28
CA ASN A 195 5.52 -19.43 10.96
C ASN A 195 4.23 -18.64 11.19
N GLU A 196 4.36 -17.42 11.68
CA GLU A 196 3.22 -16.53 11.86
C GLU A 196 2.50 -16.31 10.51
N ILE A 197 1.19 -16.43 10.52
CA ILE A 197 0.35 -16.13 9.35
C ILE A 197 0.59 -14.69 8.96
N ASP A 198 0.96 -14.45 7.70
CA ASP A 198 1.08 -13.09 7.18
C ASP A 198 -0.31 -12.44 7.12
N GLU A 199 -0.64 -11.67 8.17
CA GLU A 199 -1.93 -10.97 8.27
C GLU A 199 -2.17 -10.00 7.10
N ARG A 200 -1.12 -9.57 6.42
CA ARG A 200 -1.22 -8.71 5.24
C ARG A 200 -1.97 -9.41 4.11
N ILE A 201 -1.74 -10.68 3.90
CA ILE A 201 -2.45 -11.48 2.88
C ILE A 201 -3.96 -11.45 3.14
N MET A 202 -4.38 -11.44 4.40
CA MET A 202 -5.80 -11.31 4.77
C MET A 202 -6.41 -9.95 4.39
N LYS A 203 -5.60 -8.94 4.09
CA LYS A 203 -6.07 -7.61 3.65
C LYS A 203 -6.09 -7.45 2.14
N THR A 204 -5.38 -8.31 1.39
CA THR A 204 -5.29 -8.21 -0.08
C THR A 204 -6.63 -8.37 -0.76
N HIS A 205 -7.52 -9.23 -0.25
CA HIS A 205 -8.86 -9.41 -0.83
C HIS A 205 -9.71 -8.13 -0.79
N LEU A 206 -9.58 -7.30 0.25
CA LEU A 206 -10.23 -5.99 0.29
C LEU A 206 -9.64 -5.03 -0.73
N SER A 207 -8.32 -5.07 -0.93
CA SER A 207 -7.65 -4.25 -1.93
C SER A 207 -8.07 -4.63 -3.34
N VAL A 208 -8.12 -5.94 -3.65
CA VAL A 208 -8.59 -6.41 -4.96
C VAL A 208 -10.05 -6.04 -5.20
N ALA A 209 -10.94 -6.21 -4.22
CA ALA A 209 -12.34 -5.79 -4.36
C ALA A 209 -12.47 -4.28 -4.64
N ARG A 210 -11.69 -3.44 -3.93
CA ARG A 210 -11.66 -1.98 -4.15
C ARG A 210 -11.12 -1.62 -5.52
N PHE A 211 -10.02 -2.25 -5.95
CA PHE A 211 -9.45 -2.01 -7.28
C PHE A 211 -10.40 -2.47 -8.38
N SER A 212 -11.10 -3.58 -8.20
CA SER A 212 -12.10 -4.05 -9.17
C SER A 212 -13.20 -3.01 -9.39
N LEU A 213 -13.69 -2.39 -8.31
CA LEU A 213 -14.67 -1.29 -8.41
C LEU A 213 -14.07 -0.07 -9.11
N ILE A 214 -12.83 0.32 -8.78
CA ILE A 214 -12.14 1.46 -9.40
C ILE A 214 -11.96 1.21 -10.90
N PHE A 215 -11.52 0.01 -11.31
CA PHE A 215 -11.36 -0.33 -12.73
C PHE A 215 -12.70 -0.33 -13.47
N GLN A 216 -13.78 -0.83 -12.84
CA GLN A 216 -15.11 -0.78 -13.44
C GLN A 216 -15.57 0.67 -13.67
N ILE A 217 -15.37 1.56 -12.69
CA ILE A 217 -15.70 2.98 -12.82
C ILE A 217 -14.85 3.63 -13.93
N MET A 218 -13.54 3.32 -14.00
CA MET A 218 -12.68 3.84 -15.07
C MET A 218 -13.11 3.36 -16.46
N LYS A 219 -13.47 2.09 -16.60
CA LYS A 219 -14.01 1.55 -17.86
C LYS A 219 -15.32 2.24 -18.26
N TRP A 220 -16.19 2.49 -17.30
CA TRP A 220 -17.43 3.22 -17.54
C TRP A 220 -17.17 4.64 -18.05
N THR A 221 -16.26 5.40 -17.44
CA THR A 221 -15.91 6.77 -17.90
C THR A 221 -15.25 6.77 -19.28
N CYS A 222 -14.63 5.66 -19.68
CA CYS A 222 -14.07 5.49 -21.02
C CYS A 222 -15.09 4.93 -22.05
N ASN A 223 -16.33 4.71 -21.65
CA ASN A 223 -17.38 4.05 -22.45
C ASN A 223 -17.00 2.62 -22.91
N GLU A 224 -16.22 1.91 -22.09
CA GLU A 224 -15.80 0.53 -22.33
C GLU A 224 -16.69 -0.50 -21.60
N ALA A 225 -17.45 -0.07 -20.59
CA ALA A 225 -18.36 -0.90 -19.83
C ALA A 225 -19.52 -0.09 -19.21
N GLU A 226 -20.60 -0.78 -18.89
CA GLU A 226 -21.70 -0.22 -18.08
C GLU A 226 -21.32 -0.22 -16.59
N LEU A 227 -22.02 0.58 -15.78
CA LEU A 227 -21.80 0.69 -14.33
C LEU A 227 -22.91 -0.02 -13.52
N ASP A 228 -23.39 -1.17 -14.01
CA ASP A 228 -24.42 -1.97 -13.34
C ASP A 228 -23.81 -3.07 -12.46
N TYR A 229 -22.68 -3.61 -12.89
CA TYR A 229 -21.94 -4.69 -12.23
C TYR A 229 -20.45 -4.50 -12.39
N VAL A 230 -19.67 -5.13 -11.52
CA VAL A 230 -18.22 -5.28 -11.68
C VAL A 230 -17.95 -6.52 -12.52
N ASP A 231 -17.33 -6.36 -13.67
CA ASP A 231 -17.06 -7.44 -14.62
C ASP A 231 -15.76 -8.19 -14.32
N GLU A 232 -15.57 -9.31 -15.02
CA GLU A 232 -14.41 -10.20 -14.88
C GLU A 232 -13.08 -9.51 -15.21
N ASP A 233 -13.04 -8.66 -16.24
CA ASP A 233 -11.82 -7.97 -16.66
C ASP A 233 -11.36 -6.94 -15.63
N SER A 234 -12.30 -6.29 -14.95
CA SER A 234 -12.02 -5.40 -13.82
C SER A 234 -11.41 -6.17 -12.64
N VAL A 235 -11.87 -7.39 -12.37
CA VAL A 235 -11.27 -8.26 -11.35
C VAL A 235 -9.88 -8.74 -11.75
N LYS A 236 -9.67 -9.17 -13.01
CA LYS A 236 -8.35 -9.56 -13.53
C LYS A 236 -7.33 -8.42 -13.38
N SER A 237 -7.72 -7.22 -13.79
CA SER A 237 -6.87 -6.03 -13.67
C SER A 237 -6.53 -5.70 -12.23
N ALA A 238 -7.48 -5.87 -11.32
CA ALA A 238 -7.30 -5.67 -9.89
C ALA A 238 -6.31 -6.67 -9.28
N ILE A 239 -6.39 -7.95 -9.66
CA ILE A 239 -5.46 -9.00 -9.23
C ILE A 239 -4.03 -8.64 -9.70
N LEU A 240 -3.84 -8.29 -10.97
CA LEU A 240 -2.54 -7.90 -11.52
C LEU A 240 -1.96 -6.66 -10.80
N LEU A 241 -2.79 -5.66 -10.49
CA LEU A 241 -2.35 -4.49 -9.74
C LEU A 241 -1.96 -4.87 -8.31
N ASN A 242 -2.70 -5.76 -7.67
CA ASN A 242 -2.35 -6.26 -6.35
C ASN A 242 -1.00 -7.00 -6.36
N GLU A 243 -0.73 -7.84 -7.34
CA GLU A 243 0.57 -8.52 -7.52
C GLU A 243 1.73 -7.52 -7.65
N TYR A 244 1.52 -6.40 -8.34
CA TYR A 244 2.51 -5.33 -8.42
C TYR A 244 2.84 -4.77 -7.02
N PHE A 245 1.83 -4.46 -6.19
CA PHE A 245 2.05 -3.95 -4.85
C PHE A 245 2.69 -4.98 -3.92
N GLU A 246 2.32 -6.26 -4.05
CA GLU A 246 2.96 -7.36 -3.34
C GLU A 246 4.46 -7.46 -3.69
N ASN A 247 4.79 -7.40 -4.95
CA ASN A 247 6.17 -7.41 -5.42
C ASN A 247 6.97 -6.19 -4.90
N CYS A 248 6.33 -5.02 -4.82
CA CYS A 248 6.95 -3.83 -4.23
C CYS A 248 7.19 -3.99 -2.73
N TYR A 249 6.21 -4.50 -1.99
CA TYR A 249 6.34 -4.78 -0.56
C TYR A 249 7.48 -5.74 -0.28
N ASN A 250 7.52 -6.88 -0.96
CA ASN A 250 8.57 -7.89 -0.80
C ASN A 250 9.99 -7.34 -1.07
N ARG A 251 10.11 -6.39 -2.01
CA ARG A 251 11.39 -5.69 -2.24
C ARG A 251 11.77 -4.78 -1.09
N ILE A 252 10.80 -4.02 -0.58
CA ILE A 252 11.04 -3.14 0.57
C ILE A 252 11.40 -3.97 1.80
N GLU A 253 10.72 -5.06 2.06
CA GLU A 253 11.03 -5.96 3.17
C GLU A 253 12.45 -6.53 3.06
N LYS A 254 12.88 -6.95 1.86
CA LYS A 254 14.26 -7.36 1.61
C LYS A 254 15.27 -6.22 1.85
N LEU A 255 14.95 -4.99 1.42
CA LEU A 255 15.81 -3.84 1.69
C LEU A 255 15.97 -3.59 3.19
N ILE A 256 14.89 -3.73 3.94
CA ILE A 256 14.87 -3.57 5.40
C ILE A 256 15.66 -4.70 6.06
N LYS A 257 15.40 -5.93 5.68
CA LYS A 257 16.09 -7.11 6.22
C LYS A 257 17.61 -7.00 6.05
N TYR A 258 18.06 -6.42 4.94
CA TYR A 258 19.49 -6.29 4.63
C TYR A 258 20.07 -4.91 4.97
N ASP A 259 19.32 -4.04 5.66
CA ASP A 259 19.86 -2.76 6.11
C ASP A 259 20.94 -2.97 7.18
N GLY A 260 21.98 -2.12 7.11
CA GLY A 260 23.15 -2.27 8.01
C GLY A 260 24.12 -3.39 7.62
N ILE A 261 23.78 -4.26 6.68
CA ILE A 261 24.74 -5.25 6.16
C ILE A 261 25.72 -4.54 5.21
N PRO A 262 27.06 -4.68 5.40
CA PRO A 262 28.05 -4.16 4.49
C PRO A 262 27.83 -4.66 3.06
N GLU A 263 28.10 -3.82 2.07
CA GLU A 263 27.83 -4.11 0.64
C GLU A 263 28.47 -5.41 0.17
N GLN A 264 29.70 -5.68 0.60
CA GLN A 264 30.40 -6.93 0.30
C GLN A 264 29.64 -8.18 0.79
N LYS A 265 29.01 -8.09 1.97
CA LYS A 265 28.19 -9.18 2.52
C LYS A 265 26.85 -9.32 1.82
N LYS A 266 26.28 -8.21 1.31
CA LYS A 266 25.07 -8.25 0.45
C LYS A 266 25.35 -8.94 -0.87
N LEU A 267 26.48 -8.62 -1.51
CA LEU A 267 26.92 -9.28 -2.73
C LEU A 267 27.16 -10.78 -2.49
N PHE A 268 27.75 -11.12 -1.36
CA PHE A 268 27.92 -12.52 -0.96
C PHE A 268 26.58 -13.25 -0.87
N LEU A 269 25.58 -12.68 -0.18
CA LEU A 269 24.23 -13.25 -0.10
C LEU A 269 23.56 -13.39 -1.48
N GLY A 270 23.82 -12.44 -2.39
CA GLY A 270 23.28 -12.49 -3.76
C GLY A 270 23.91 -13.57 -4.62
N ASN A 271 25.13 -14.02 -4.31
CA ASN A 271 25.88 -15.02 -5.08
C ASN A 271 25.66 -16.47 -4.58
N ILE A 272 25.10 -16.65 -3.37
CA ILE A 272 24.74 -17.99 -2.88
C ILE A 272 23.33 -18.37 -3.38
N LYS A 273 23.14 -19.67 -3.66
CA LYS A 273 21.85 -20.23 -4.06
C LYS A 273 20.90 -20.36 -2.87
N SER A 274 19.65 -20.60 -3.11
CA SER A 274 18.64 -20.85 -2.05
C SER A 274 18.98 -22.07 -1.18
N SER A 275 19.68 -23.06 -1.73
CA SER A 275 20.25 -24.18 -0.98
C SER A 275 21.72 -24.32 -1.40
N PHE A 276 22.65 -24.36 -0.45
CA PHE A 276 24.08 -24.33 -0.70
C PHE A 276 24.89 -25.06 0.38
N THR A 277 26.10 -25.47 0.02
CA THR A 277 27.06 -26.10 0.93
C THR A 277 28.05 -25.07 1.48
N THR A 278 28.80 -25.46 2.51
CA THR A 278 29.94 -24.65 3.00
C THR A 278 30.97 -24.37 1.87
N ALA A 279 31.18 -25.31 0.96
CA ALA A 279 32.11 -25.14 -0.17
C ALA A 279 31.57 -24.09 -1.15
N ASP A 280 30.26 -24.12 -1.47
CA ASP A 280 29.63 -23.12 -2.34
C ASP A 280 29.71 -21.73 -1.71
N ALA A 281 29.51 -21.61 -0.41
CA ALA A 281 29.67 -20.36 0.31
C ALA A 281 31.09 -19.81 0.26
N ILE A 282 32.11 -20.66 0.42
CA ILE A 282 33.50 -20.22 0.32
C ILE A 282 33.82 -19.74 -1.10
N GLN A 283 33.30 -20.43 -2.12
CA GLN A 283 33.44 -20.00 -3.51
C GLN A 283 32.80 -18.62 -3.73
N ALA A 284 31.52 -18.45 -3.32
CA ALA A 284 30.81 -17.17 -3.44
C ALA A 284 31.52 -16.05 -2.66
N GLY A 285 32.09 -16.36 -1.49
CA GLY A 285 32.88 -15.41 -0.72
C GLY A 285 34.12 -14.94 -1.45
N ASN A 286 34.84 -15.86 -2.07
CA ASN A 286 36.02 -15.54 -2.88
C ASN A 286 35.70 -14.66 -4.08
N GLU A 287 34.55 -14.90 -4.74
CA GLU A 287 34.08 -14.10 -5.88
C GLU A 287 33.83 -12.63 -5.51
N VAL A 288 33.45 -12.37 -4.26
CA VAL A 288 33.25 -11.01 -3.74
C VAL A 288 34.44 -10.46 -2.94
N GLY A 289 35.61 -11.17 -3.01
CA GLY A 289 36.86 -10.73 -2.37
C GLY A 289 36.91 -10.95 -0.85
N MET A 290 36.10 -11.88 -0.32
CA MET A 290 36.18 -12.30 1.09
C MET A 290 37.19 -13.48 1.24
N SER A 291 37.99 -13.45 2.31
CA SER A 291 38.80 -14.63 2.68
C SER A 291 37.87 -15.73 3.23
N GLU A 292 38.33 -17.00 3.17
CA GLU A 292 37.60 -18.15 3.74
C GLU A 292 37.19 -17.89 5.21
N ARG A 293 38.11 -17.36 6.02
CA ARG A 293 37.85 -17.03 7.42
C ARG A 293 36.73 -15.97 7.54
N ALA A 294 36.77 -14.94 6.71
CA ALA A 294 35.72 -13.88 6.69
C ALA A 294 34.37 -14.44 6.24
N THR A 295 34.38 -15.36 5.26
CA THR A 295 33.19 -16.04 4.78
C THR A 295 32.56 -16.90 5.89
N MET A 296 33.35 -17.70 6.56
CA MET A 296 32.88 -18.54 7.67
C MET A 296 32.33 -17.72 8.84
N TYR A 297 33.00 -16.61 9.18
CA TYR A 297 32.50 -15.68 10.19
C TYR A 297 31.12 -15.05 9.77
N THR A 298 31.01 -14.65 8.50
CA THR A 298 29.79 -14.10 7.93
C THR A 298 28.64 -15.11 7.91
N LEU A 299 28.93 -16.38 7.56
CA LEU A 299 27.97 -17.48 7.64
C LEU A 299 27.45 -17.68 9.07
N ALA A 300 28.36 -17.69 10.05
CA ALA A 300 27.95 -17.81 11.46
C ALA A 300 27.09 -16.63 11.92
N GLN A 301 27.45 -15.43 11.50
CA GLN A 301 26.64 -14.23 11.77
C GLN A 301 25.26 -14.32 11.10
N PHE A 302 25.19 -14.68 9.83
CA PHE A 302 23.93 -14.81 9.11
C PHE A 302 23.02 -15.92 9.66
N LEU A 303 23.58 -16.99 10.20
CA LEU A 303 22.84 -18.00 10.95
C LEU A 303 22.26 -17.41 12.24
N SER A 304 23.08 -16.66 13.00
CA SER A 304 22.64 -16.01 14.23
C SER A 304 21.56 -14.98 13.99
N ASP A 305 21.68 -14.21 12.90
CA ASP A 305 20.77 -13.13 12.54
C ASP A 305 19.53 -13.63 11.75
N GLY A 306 19.45 -14.94 11.48
CA GLY A 306 18.31 -15.57 10.81
C GLY A 306 18.23 -15.31 9.29
N TYR A 307 19.30 -14.86 8.67
CA TYR A 307 19.35 -14.67 7.21
C TYR A 307 19.44 -15.99 6.43
N ILE A 308 20.02 -17.00 7.03
CA ILE A 308 20.15 -18.36 6.51
C ILE A 308 19.79 -19.37 7.60
N LYS A 309 19.34 -20.55 7.20
CA LYS A 309 19.09 -21.69 8.08
C LYS A 309 20.10 -22.80 7.83
N LYS A 310 20.44 -23.55 8.85
CA LYS A 310 21.28 -24.74 8.72
C LYS A 310 20.38 -25.97 8.65
N THR A 311 20.37 -26.65 7.51
CA THR A 311 19.54 -27.85 7.28
C THR A 311 20.22 -29.14 7.75
N SER A 312 21.55 -29.24 7.60
CA SER A 312 22.34 -30.34 8.11
C SER A 312 23.82 -29.91 8.25
N ARG A 313 24.73 -30.85 8.62
CA ARG A 313 26.15 -30.54 8.75
C ARG A 313 26.73 -30.11 7.40
N GLY A 314 27.09 -28.82 7.31
CA GLY A 314 27.70 -28.23 6.11
C GLY A 314 26.71 -27.85 4.99
N ASN A 315 25.40 -27.95 5.22
CA ASN A 315 24.35 -27.56 4.29
C ASN A 315 23.46 -26.45 4.89
N TYR A 316 23.08 -25.51 4.06
CA TYR A 316 22.35 -24.30 4.42
C TYR A 316 21.25 -23.98 3.39
N GLU A 317 20.26 -23.24 3.86
CA GLU A 317 19.18 -22.70 3.07
C GLU A 317 18.98 -21.21 3.36
#